data_cf9525b332893f942d809fcc8dad8e99
#
_entry.id   cf9525b332893f942d809fcc8dad8e99
#
_cell.length_a   1.000
_cell.length_b   1.000
_cell.length_c   1.000
_cell.angle_alpha   90.00
_cell.angle_beta   90.00
_cell.angle_gamma   90.00
#
_symmetry.space_group_name_H-M   'P 1'
#
loop_
_entity.id
_entity.type
_entity.pdbx_description
1 polymer ?
#
loop_
_entity_poly.entity_id
_entity_poly.type
_entity_poly.pdbx_seq_one_letter_code
_entity_poly.pdbx_strand_id
1 'polypeptide(L)'
;MAKKVVVVRIGAKTTHIVHMEYMTNNPTIYGCMRIPTPEGAYDDGMIRDVMEMGQLIKKACREKGIHTTDAIFTVESSKIANRETTIPFVAKAKIKQNVMAKVPDLFPVDSERYVFSYVLQGKEYENTDIEHGELGSKVQDVHIFAAPSELVDSYYALADASGLRVEAIEADGNSVFQIMRRQVKEGITMSVQVNQNSTLVNIIDGEKMYLQRVIPYGINVFTEVMTQEEAFETPDVDQAYELLVTKKVLLSAMNMEVPEDDFSMAKRSEVTDNAEYLISNIVRVMEYYNSRYKEKPIQRIICI
;
A
#
# COMPACT_ATOMS: atom_id res chain seq x y z
N MET A 1 9.32 16.77 19.50
CA MET A 1 9.24 18.07 18.79
C MET A 1 8.70 17.81 17.41
N ALA A 2 7.86 18.70 16.92
CA ALA A 2 7.38 18.65 15.54
C ALA A 2 8.57 18.69 14.56
N LYS A 3 8.55 17.87 13.52
CA LYS A 3 9.64 17.73 12.56
C LYS A 3 9.12 17.96 11.14
N LYS A 4 9.80 18.82 10.37
CA LYS A 4 9.48 19.02 8.96
C LYS A 4 10.13 17.94 8.12
N VAL A 5 9.38 17.39 7.19
CA VAL A 5 9.83 16.34 6.27
C VAL A 5 9.24 16.55 4.87
N VAL A 6 9.90 15.93 3.92
CA VAL A 6 9.36 15.70 2.58
C VAL A 6 8.89 14.26 2.52
N VAL A 7 7.61 14.03 2.27
CA VAL A 7 7.07 12.69 2.04
C VAL A 7 7.01 12.46 0.53
N VAL A 8 7.61 11.37 0.07
CA VAL A 8 7.68 11.04 -1.36
C VAL A 8 7.03 9.67 -1.57
N ARG A 9 6.00 9.62 -2.41
CA ARG A 9 5.38 8.40 -2.90
C ARG A 9 5.56 8.30 -4.41
N ILE A 10 6.25 7.27 -4.85
CA ILE A 10 6.51 7.03 -6.26
C ILE A 10 5.49 6.02 -6.77
N GLY A 11 4.76 6.39 -7.80
CA GLY A 11 3.87 5.50 -8.53
C GLY A 11 4.34 5.32 -9.97
N ALA A 12 3.73 4.40 -10.70
CA ALA A 12 4.13 4.04 -12.06
C ALA A 12 4.08 5.21 -13.06
N LYS A 13 3.12 6.13 -12.91
CA LYS A 13 2.97 7.30 -13.79
C LYS A 13 3.23 8.63 -13.10
N THR A 14 3.03 8.66 -11.78
CA THR A 14 3.02 9.92 -11.03
C THR A 14 3.72 9.76 -9.69
N THR A 15 4.65 10.64 -9.41
CA THR A 15 5.32 10.78 -8.11
C THR A 15 4.67 11.91 -7.34
N HIS A 16 4.25 11.61 -6.12
CA HIS A 16 3.65 12.59 -5.19
C HIS A 16 4.70 13.03 -4.18
N ILE A 17 4.77 14.34 -3.96
CA ILE A 17 5.70 14.95 -3.00
C ILE A 17 4.88 15.86 -2.09
N VAL A 18 4.99 15.64 -0.78
CA VAL A 18 4.28 16.44 0.23
C VAL A 18 5.31 17.01 1.21
N HIS A 19 5.30 18.34 1.37
CA HIS A 19 6.07 19.01 2.41
C HIS A 19 5.18 19.22 3.63
N MET A 20 5.56 18.62 4.75
CA MET A 20 4.72 18.66 5.94
C MET A 20 5.54 18.65 7.24
N GLU A 21 4.85 18.95 8.33
CA GLU A 21 5.32 18.76 9.68
C GLU A 21 4.56 17.61 10.32
N TYR A 22 5.30 16.65 10.90
CA TYR A 22 4.72 15.46 11.53
C TYR A 22 5.20 15.32 13.00
N MET A 23 4.87 14.24 13.67
CA MET A 23 5.06 13.99 15.11
C MET A 23 4.16 14.88 16.00
N THR A 24 3.00 15.25 15.47
CA THR A 24 1.97 15.96 16.20
C THR A 24 0.63 15.25 16.03
N ASN A 25 -0.33 15.54 16.93
CA ASN A 25 -1.71 15.03 16.76
C ASN A 25 -2.41 15.65 15.53
N ASN A 26 -1.95 16.83 15.11
CA ASN A 26 -2.46 17.56 13.96
C ASN A 26 -1.28 17.90 13.03
N PRO A 27 -0.93 17.03 12.09
CA PRO A 27 0.13 17.30 11.13
C PRO A 27 -0.26 18.49 10.22
N THR A 28 0.71 19.35 9.92
CA THR A 28 0.51 20.50 9.05
C THR A 28 1.10 20.22 7.68
N ILE A 29 0.29 20.32 6.63
CA ILE A 29 0.74 20.23 5.24
C ILE A 29 1.03 21.63 4.74
N TYR A 30 2.29 21.89 4.35
CA TYR A 30 2.72 23.16 3.79
C TYR A 30 2.53 23.24 2.28
N GLY A 31 2.55 22.09 1.60
CA GLY A 31 2.32 22.00 0.18
C GLY A 31 2.38 20.56 -0.32
N CYS A 32 1.73 20.34 -1.45
CA CYS A 32 1.80 19.08 -2.18
C CYS A 32 2.03 19.36 -3.67
N MET A 33 2.70 18.44 -4.34
CA MET A 33 2.91 18.49 -5.77
C MET A 33 2.91 17.10 -6.37
N ARG A 34 2.62 17.04 -7.65
CA ARG A 34 2.74 15.84 -8.48
C ARG A 34 3.70 16.13 -9.60
N ILE A 35 4.59 15.18 -9.87
CA ILE A 35 5.49 15.21 -11.03
C ILE A 35 5.31 13.90 -11.80
N PRO A 36 5.52 13.88 -13.11
CA PRO A 36 5.49 12.64 -13.88
C PRO A 36 6.61 11.72 -13.42
N THR A 37 6.33 10.43 -13.33
CA THR A 37 7.34 9.39 -13.21
C THR A 37 7.77 9.00 -14.64
N PRO A 38 9.07 9.06 -14.99
CA PRO A 38 9.53 8.65 -16.30
C PRO A 38 9.19 7.19 -16.58
N GLU A 39 8.93 6.90 -17.84
CA GLU A 39 8.63 5.54 -18.28
C GLU A 39 9.80 4.59 -17.97
N GLY A 40 9.52 3.44 -17.40
CA GLY A 40 10.54 2.47 -17.00
C GLY A 40 11.35 2.82 -15.75
N ALA A 41 11.21 4.03 -15.17
CA ALA A 41 11.97 4.43 -13.99
C ALA A 41 11.48 3.79 -12.68
N TYR A 42 10.28 3.20 -12.68
CA TYR A 42 9.67 2.55 -11.52
C TYR A 42 8.99 1.23 -11.91
N ASP A 43 9.22 0.19 -11.13
CA ASP A 43 8.63 -1.13 -11.34
C ASP A 43 8.36 -1.83 -10.01
N ASP A 44 7.10 -2.02 -9.65
CA ASP A 44 6.63 -2.72 -8.44
C ASP A 44 7.44 -2.37 -7.18
N GLY A 45 7.52 -1.08 -6.87
CA GLY A 45 8.25 -0.56 -5.71
C GLY A 45 9.73 -0.28 -5.96
N MET A 46 10.35 -0.87 -6.97
CA MET A 46 11.76 -0.69 -7.29
C MET A 46 12.00 0.57 -8.12
N ILE A 47 12.96 1.38 -7.71
CA ILE A 47 13.45 2.51 -8.52
C ILE A 47 14.47 1.98 -9.53
N ARG A 48 14.13 2.03 -10.82
CA ARG A 48 14.99 1.55 -11.92
C ARG A 48 15.92 2.62 -12.45
N ASP A 49 15.45 3.85 -12.59
CA ASP A 49 16.28 5.00 -12.94
C ASP A 49 16.37 5.99 -11.76
N VAL A 50 17.34 5.71 -10.90
CA VAL A 50 17.63 6.50 -9.70
C VAL A 50 18.06 7.93 -10.04
N MET A 51 18.87 8.08 -11.12
CA MET A 51 19.45 9.38 -11.46
C MET A 51 18.42 10.34 -12.03
N GLU A 52 17.61 9.89 -12.97
CA GLU A 52 16.56 10.72 -13.55
C GLU A 52 15.52 11.09 -12.51
N MET A 53 15.01 10.10 -11.75
CA MET A 53 14.06 10.34 -10.68
C MET A 53 14.59 11.29 -9.61
N GLY A 54 15.86 11.11 -9.20
CA GLY A 54 16.51 11.98 -8.22
C GLY A 54 16.60 13.43 -8.68
N GLN A 55 16.96 13.65 -9.93
CA GLN A 55 17.04 15.00 -10.54
C GLN A 55 15.65 15.66 -10.61
N LEU A 56 14.62 14.91 -10.99
CA LEU A 56 13.23 15.42 -11.06
C LEU A 56 12.71 15.83 -9.66
N ILE A 57 12.91 14.98 -8.65
CA ILE A 57 12.52 15.30 -7.27
C ILE A 57 13.27 16.52 -6.75
N LYS A 58 14.60 16.58 -6.96
CA LYS A 58 15.44 17.71 -6.56
C LYS A 58 15.00 19.02 -7.22
N LYS A 59 14.72 18.98 -8.53
CA LYS A 59 14.21 20.12 -9.29
C LYS A 59 12.86 20.59 -8.72
N ALA A 60 11.91 19.67 -8.53
CA ALA A 60 10.59 19.98 -8.01
C ALA A 60 10.63 20.61 -6.62
N CYS A 61 11.43 20.07 -5.71
CA CYS A 61 11.63 20.63 -4.37
C CYS A 61 12.20 22.05 -4.44
N ARG A 62 13.21 22.28 -5.29
CA ARG A 62 13.83 23.61 -5.47
C ARG A 62 12.84 24.63 -6.03
N GLU A 63 12.06 24.28 -7.04
CA GLU A 63 11.07 25.17 -7.66
C GLU A 63 9.95 25.58 -6.69
N LYS A 64 9.66 24.75 -5.71
CA LYS A 64 8.69 25.03 -4.64
C LYS A 64 9.30 25.64 -3.38
N GLY A 65 10.61 25.95 -3.38
CA GLY A 65 11.31 26.53 -2.23
C GLY A 65 11.36 25.59 -1.02
N ILE A 66 11.33 24.28 -1.23
CA ILE A 66 11.45 23.29 -0.16
C ILE A 66 12.95 23.09 0.15
N HIS A 67 13.35 23.50 1.35
CA HIS A 67 14.73 23.38 1.84
C HIS A 67 14.90 22.22 2.85
N THR A 68 13.82 21.56 3.22
CA THR A 68 13.83 20.39 4.10
C THR A 68 14.48 19.22 3.37
N THR A 69 15.46 18.59 4.00
CA THR A 69 16.20 17.45 3.44
C THR A 69 15.73 16.11 4.01
N ASP A 70 15.15 16.09 5.21
CA ASP A 70 14.65 14.85 5.80
C ASP A 70 13.44 14.34 5.00
N ALA A 71 13.51 13.08 4.55
CA ALA A 71 12.49 12.49 3.70
C ALA A 71 11.94 11.18 4.27
N ILE A 72 10.63 11.01 4.14
CA ILE A 72 9.93 9.74 4.34
C ILE A 72 9.49 9.25 2.97
N PHE A 73 9.90 8.05 2.60
CA PHE A 73 9.43 7.39 1.38
C PHE A 73 8.33 6.40 1.73
N THR A 74 7.20 6.45 1.03
CA THR A 74 6.16 5.43 1.12
C THR A 74 6.28 4.48 -0.06
N VAL A 75 6.29 3.19 0.23
CA VAL A 75 6.56 2.14 -0.74
C VAL A 75 5.42 1.15 -0.78
N GLU A 76 4.89 0.93 -1.98
CA GLU A 76 3.98 -0.15 -2.27
C GLU A 76 4.67 -1.14 -3.22
N SER A 77 4.69 -2.42 -2.83
CA SER A 77 5.27 -3.48 -3.67
C SER A 77 4.69 -4.83 -3.30
N SER A 78 4.41 -5.65 -4.31
CA SER A 78 3.99 -7.04 -4.12
C SER A 78 5.13 -7.91 -3.55
N LYS A 79 6.37 -7.45 -3.64
CA LYS A 79 7.57 -8.12 -3.13
C LYS A 79 7.78 -7.93 -1.63
N ILE A 80 7.08 -6.99 -1.01
CA ILE A 80 7.13 -6.80 0.46
C ILE A 80 6.19 -7.80 1.11
N ALA A 81 6.76 -8.86 1.65
CA ALA A 81 5.99 -9.81 2.43
C ALA A 81 5.71 -9.26 3.84
N ASN A 82 4.56 -9.61 4.38
CA ASN A 82 4.21 -9.23 5.75
C ASN A 82 3.50 -10.38 6.46
N ARG A 83 3.70 -10.47 7.77
CA ARG A 83 3.11 -11.50 8.64
C ARG A 83 2.78 -10.92 10.00
N GLU A 84 1.67 -11.37 10.53
CA GLU A 84 1.29 -11.11 11.91
C GLU A 84 1.77 -12.26 12.79
N THR A 85 2.20 -11.91 13.99
CA THR A 85 2.54 -12.87 15.03
C THR A 85 2.40 -12.21 16.40
N THR A 86 2.60 -13.02 17.42
CA THR A 86 2.60 -12.59 18.81
C THR A 86 3.97 -12.83 19.41
N ILE A 87 4.44 -11.89 20.20
CA ILE A 87 5.68 -12.00 20.98
C ILE A 87 5.39 -11.85 22.48
N PRO A 88 6.22 -12.43 23.35
CA PRO A 88 6.13 -12.15 24.79
C PRO A 88 6.21 -10.66 25.05
N PHE A 89 5.42 -10.15 25.98
CA PHE A 89 5.52 -8.76 26.43
C PHE A 89 6.81 -8.59 27.23
N VAL A 90 7.76 -7.85 26.66
CA VAL A 90 9.09 -7.67 27.20
C VAL A 90 9.50 -6.20 27.21
N ALA A 91 10.58 -5.89 27.93
CA ALA A 91 11.16 -4.55 27.91
C ALA A 91 11.56 -4.14 26.47
N LYS A 92 11.39 -2.85 26.13
CA LYS A 92 11.61 -2.28 24.80
C LYS A 92 12.93 -2.72 24.14
N ALA A 93 14.01 -2.83 24.94
CA ALA A 93 15.32 -3.25 24.43
C ALA A 93 15.37 -4.70 23.91
N LYS A 94 14.43 -5.56 24.36
CA LYS A 94 14.37 -6.99 23.97
C LYS A 94 13.37 -7.26 22.83
N ILE A 95 12.54 -6.29 22.47
CA ILE A 95 11.49 -6.47 21.44
C ILE A 95 12.12 -6.92 20.11
N LYS A 96 13.11 -6.19 19.61
CA LYS A 96 13.78 -6.52 18.33
C LYS A 96 14.31 -7.95 18.33
N GLN A 97 14.92 -8.40 19.40
CA GLN A 97 15.46 -9.76 19.50
C GLN A 97 14.33 -10.82 19.41
N ASN A 98 13.20 -10.59 20.12
CA ASN A 98 12.08 -11.51 20.10
C ASN A 98 11.38 -11.53 18.73
N VAL A 99 11.27 -10.39 18.06
CA VAL A 99 10.73 -10.31 16.69
C VAL A 99 11.63 -11.07 15.73
N MET A 100 12.94 -10.82 15.76
CA MET A 100 13.90 -11.46 14.84
C MET A 100 13.97 -12.97 15.05
N ALA A 101 13.72 -13.48 16.26
CA ALA A 101 13.63 -14.92 16.52
C ALA A 101 12.43 -15.60 15.83
N LYS A 102 11.36 -14.84 15.49
CA LYS A 102 10.19 -15.35 14.76
C LYS A 102 10.37 -15.34 13.23
N VAL A 103 11.34 -14.58 12.73
CA VAL A 103 11.53 -14.40 11.28
C VAL A 103 11.75 -15.71 10.51
N PRO A 104 12.61 -16.65 10.94
CA PRO A 104 12.82 -17.88 10.19
C PRO A 104 11.57 -18.74 10.03
N ASP A 105 10.68 -18.72 11.03
CA ASP A 105 9.43 -19.52 11.00
C ASP A 105 8.36 -18.87 10.11
N LEU A 106 8.39 -17.55 9.99
CA LEU A 106 7.35 -16.79 9.28
C LEU A 106 7.69 -16.50 7.83
N PHE A 107 8.98 -16.40 7.51
CA PHE A 107 9.48 -15.99 6.19
C PHE A 107 10.49 -17.03 5.68
N PRO A 108 10.07 -17.94 4.77
CA PRO A 108 10.97 -18.91 4.15
C PRO A 108 11.81 -18.25 3.04
N VAL A 109 12.60 -17.24 3.43
CA VAL A 109 13.46 -16.45 2.53
C VAL A 109 14.89 -16.43 3.06
N ASP A 110 15.84 -16.15 2.17
CA ASP A 110 17.22 -15.89 2.56
C ASP A 110 17.32 -14.57 3.33
N SER A 111 17.48 -14.66 4.63
CA SER A 111 17.48 -13.49 5.53
C SER A 111 18.57 -12.47 5.22
N GLU A 112 19.67 -12.87 4.54
CA GLU A 112 20.75 -11.95 4.14
C GLU A 112 20.33 -11.02 3.00
N ARG A 113 19.33 -11.42 2.23
CA ARG A 113 18.80 -10.64 1.09
C ARG A 113 17.58 -9.80 1.42
N TYR A 114 17.15 -9.78 2.69
CA TYR A 114 15.96 -9.06 3.12
C TYR A 114 16.22 -8.16 4.32
N VAL A 115 15.57 -7.01 4.30
CA VAL A 115 15.47 -6.10 5.44
C VAL A 115 14.17 -6.39 6.18
N PHE A 116 14.24 -6.60 7.49
CA PHE A 116 13.08 -6.84 8.34
C PHE A 116 12.77 -5.62 9.19
N SER A 117 11.50 -5.26 9.22
CA SER A 117 10.94 -4.21 10.07
C SER A 117 9.69 -4.72 10.78
N TYR A 118 9.26 -4.03 11.83
CA TYR A 118 8.06 -4.43 12.57
C TYR A 118 7.32 -3.25 13.17
N VAL A 119 6.02 -3.44 13.36
CA VAL A 119 5.13 -2.52 14.06
C VAL A 119 4.43 -3.26 15.18
N LEU A 120 4.55 -2.76 16.41
CA LEU A 120 3.77 -3.26 17.53
C LEU A 120 2.31 -2.82 17.38
N GLN A 121 1.38 -3.72 17.67
CA GLN A 121 -0.05 -3.47 17.51
C GLN A 121 -0.80 -3.59 18.84
N GLY A 122 -1.71 -2.66 19.09
CA GLY A 122 -2.53 -2.66 20.28
C GLY A 122 -1.73 -2.58 21.59
N LYS A 123 -2.36 -3.05 22.66
CA LYS A 123 -1.78 -3.18 23.99
C LYS A 123 -1.45 -4.64 24.27
N GLU A 124 -0.64 -4.87 25.30
CA GLU A 124 -0.43 -6.22 25.82
C GLU A 124 -1.74 -6.85 26.34
N TYR A 125 -1.85 -8.15 26.21
CA TYR A 125 -2.98 -8.94 26.72
C TYR A 125 -2.52 -10.29 27.25
N GLU A 126 -3.40 -10.98 27.99
CA GLU A 126 -3.11 -12.34 28.46
C GLU A 126 -3.29 -13.34 27.32
N ASN A 127 -2.29 -14.17 27.14
CA ASN A 127 -2.30 -15.21 26.11
C ASN A 127 -3.33 -16.30 26.44
N THR A 128 -4.25 -16.53 25.52
CA THR A 128 -5.29 -17.58 25.60
C THR A 128 -5.06 -18.72 24.63
N ASP A 129 -3.96 -18.68 23.84
CA ASP A 129 -3.65 -19.64 22.79
C ASP A 129 -2.27 -20.29 23.03
N ILE A 130 -2.26 -21.62 23.08
CA ILE A 130 -1.03 -22.42 23.28
C ILE A 130 -0.03 -22.22 22.14
N GLU A 131 -0.49 -21.98 20.90
CA GLU A 131 0.38 -21.74 19.75
C GLU A 131 1.22 -20.46 19.92
N HIS A 132 0.78 -19.54 20.75
CA HIS A 132 1.42 -18.23 20.95
C HIS A 132 2.30 -18.17 22.22
N GLY A 133 2.43 -19.28 22.93
CA GLY A 133 3.26 -19.38 24.13
C GLY A 133 2.53 -19.92 25.35
N GLU A 134 3.06 -19.68 26.53
CA GLU A 134 2.48 -20.13 27.80
C GLU A 134 1.16 -19.42 28.09
N LEU A 135 0.10 -20.19 28.42
CA LEU A 135 -1.21 -19.66 28.77
C LEU A 135 -1.11 -18.73 29.99
N GLY A 136 -1.80 -17.58 29.90
CA GLY A 136 -1.79 -16.56 30.95
C GLY A 136 -0.55 -15.67 30.98
N SER A 137 0.44 -15.93 30.13
CA SER A 137 1.58 -15.01 29.95
C SER A 137 1.12 -13.72 29.26
N LYS A 138 1.77 -12.58 29.56
CA LYS A 138 1.53 -11.35 28.81
C LYS A 138 2.20 -11.39 27.46
N VAL A 139 1.45 -11.09 26.42
CA VAL A 139 1.90 -11.07 25.04
C VAL A 139 1.47 -9.78 24.35
N GLN A 140 2.10 -9.50 23.20
CA GLN A 140 1.78 -8.36 22.36
C GLN A 140 1.82 -8.74 20.89
N ASP A 141 0.83 -8.28 20.13
CA ASP A 141 0.79 -8.49 18.68
C ASP A 141 1.85 -7.64 17.98
N VAL A 142 2.42 -8.22 16.94
CA VAL A 142 3.40 -7.56 16.08
C VAL A 142 3.14 -7.90 14.62
N HIS A 143 3.24 -6.90 13.77
CA HIS A 143 3.23 -7.06 12.32
C HIS A 143 4.67 -6.92 11.81
N ILE A 144 5.18 -7.96 11.16
CA ILE A 144 6.55 -8.01 10.64
C ILE A 144 6.50 -7.87 9.13
N PHE A 145 7.39 -7.04 8.59
CA PHE A 145 7.57 -6.80 7.17
C PHE A 145 8.94 -7.32 6.75
N ALA A 146 9.00 -7.95 5.58
CA ALA A 146 10.21 -8.40 4.93
C ALA A 146 10.28 -7.78 3.53
N ALA A 147 11.23 -6.89 3.31
CA ALA A 147 11.45 -6.22 2.03
C ALA A 147 12.78 -6.69 1.41
N PRO A 148 12.87 -6.95 0.09
CA PRO A 148 14.13 -7.22 -0.56
C PRO A 148 15.14 -6.08 -0.30
N SER A 149 16.39 -6.42 0.05
CA SER A 149 17.43 -5.42 0.35
C SER A 149 17.66 -4.49 -0.83
N GLU A 150 17.71 -5.03 -2.07
CA GLU A 150 17.88 -4.22 -3.28
C GLU A 150 16.76 -3.18 -3.49
N LEU A 151 15.51 -3.50 -3.09
CA LEU A 151 14.41 -2.55 -3.12
C LEU A 151 14.68 -1.41 -2.15
N VAL A 152 15.03 -1.71 -0.92
CA VAL A 152 15.34 -0.71 0.11
C VAL A 152 16.55 0.14 -0.30
N ASP A 153 17.60 -0.48 -0.83
CA ASP A 153 18.81 0.21 -1.31
C ASP A 153 18.51 1.20 -2.45
N SER A 154 17.55 0.88 -3.33
CA SER A 154 17.14 1.78 -4.40
C SER A 154 16.58 3.11 -3.87
N TYR A 155 15.89 3.11 -2.71
CA TYR A 155 15.40 4.33 -2.07
C TYR A 155 16.48 5.13 -1.37
N TYR A 156 17.50 4.46 -0.79
CA TYR A 156 18.69 5.17 -0.28
C TYR A 156 19.45 5.85 -1.41
N ALA A 157 19.65 5.13 -2.52
CA ALA A 157 20.28 5.71 -3.71
C ALA A 157 19.48 6.88 -4.29
N LEU A 158 18.14 6.78 -4.33
CA LEU A 158 17.27 7.87 -4.76
C LEU A 158 17.35 9.09 -3.84
N ALA A 159 17.42 8.87 -2.52
CA ALA A 159 17.59 9.95 -1.56
C ALA A 159 18.90 10.71 -1.82
N ASP A 160 20.00 9.99 -1.99
CA ASP A 160 21.30 10.59 -2.32
C ASP A 160 21.25 11.38 -3.64
N ALA A 161 20.70 10.81 -4.69
CA ALA A 161 20.58 11.47 -6.00
C ALA A 161 19.71 12.73 -5.96
N SER A 162 18.66 12.74 -5.12
CA SER A 162 17.77 13.89 -4.93
C SER A 162 18.29 14.93 -3.93
N GLY A 163 19.35 14.59 -3.17
CA GLY A 163 19.87 15.43 -2.08
C GLY A 163 18.99 15.40 -0.84
N LEU A 164 18.20 14.34 -0.66
CA LEU A 164 17.39 14.08 0.51
C LEU A 164 18.12 13.12 1.46
N ARG A 165 17.69 13.09 2.71
CA ARG A 165 18.17 12.17 3.75
C ARG A 165 17.02 11.29 4.20
N VAL A 166 17.19 9.98 4.13
CA VAL A 166 16.17 9.02 4.57
C VAL A 166 15.94 9.13 6.07
N GLU A 167 14.75 9.56 6.45
CA GLU A 167 14.26 9.49 7.83
C GLU A 167 13.55 8.15 8.07
N ALA A 168 12.72 7.72 7.09
CA ALA A 168 12.05 6.44 7.09
C ALA A 168 11.72 5.99 5.67
N ILE A 169 11.64 4.67 5.50
CA ILE A 169 11.00 4.01 4.35
C ILE A 169 9.83 3.23 4.95
N GLU A 170 8.61 3.59 4.55
CA GLU A 170 7.37 3.11 5.15
C GLU A 170 6.56 2.29 4.14
N ALA A 171 6.06 1.13 4.53
CA ALA A 171 5.14 0.38 3.70
C ALA A 171 3.81 1.16 3.57
N ASP A 172 3.33 1.36 2.35
CA ASP A 172 2.12 2.17 2.06
C ASP A 172 0.90 1.67 2.82
N GLY A 173 0.74 0.35 2.96
CA GLY A 173 -0.34 -0.24 3.75
C GLY A 173 -0.32 0.13 5.22
N ASN A 174 0.87 0.32 5.84
CA ASN A 174 0.93 0.82 7.21
C ASN A 174 0.53 2.30 7.26
N SER A 175 0.89 3.09 6.27
CA SER A 175 0.47 4.50 6.16
C SER A 175 -1.06 4.61 6.09
N VAL A 176 -1.71 3.78 5.25
CA VAL A 176 -3.18 3.70 5.17
C VAL A 176 -3.79 3.26 6.50
N PHE A 177 -3.21 2.25 7.16
CA PHE A 177 -3.64 1.80 8.47
C PHE A 177 -3.60 2.93 9.52
N GLN A 178 -2.52 3.73 9.56
CA GLN A 178 -2.39 4.85 10.50
C GLN A 178 -3.48 5.93 10.30
N ILE A 179 -3.98 6.11 9.08
CA ILE A 179 -5.09 7.02 8.78
C ILE A 179 -6.41 6.36 9.20
N MET A 180 -6.65 5.12 8.77
CA MET A 180 -7.90 4.41 8.97
C MET A 180 -8.21 4.18 10.45
N ARG A 181 -7.23 3.82 11.27
CA ARG A 181 -7.42 3.59 12.72
C ARG A 181 -7.91 4.82 13.48
N ARG A 182 -7.72 6.03 12.92
CA ARG A 182 -8.25 7.28 13.50
C ARG A 182 -9.72 7.51 13.16
N GLN A 183 -10.18 6.96 12.05
CA GLN A 183 -11.54 7.15 11.51
C GLN A 183 -12.45 5.99 11.90
N VAL A 184 -11.92 4.77 11.91
CA VAL A 184 -12.66 3.53 12.22
C VAL A 184 -12.32 3.10 13.64
N LYS A 185 -13.26 3.32 14.57
CA LYS A 185 -13.04 3.04 16.00
C LYS A 185 -13.50 1.66 16.41
N GLU A 186 -14.48 1.09 15.72
CA GLU A 186 -15.11 -0.18 16.09
C GLU A 186 -15.43 -1.03 14.88
N GLY A 187 -15.28 -2.33 15.05
CA GLY A 187 -15.63 -3.36 14.08
C GLY A 187 -14.58 -3.59 12.98
N ILE A 188 -14.62 -4.79 12.45
CA ILE A 188 -13.70 -5.20 11.42
C ILE A 188 -14.01 -4.47 10.09
N THR A 189 -13.06 -3.72 9.63
CA THR A 189 -13.17 -2.94 8.39
C THR A 189 -12.10 -3.39 7.39
N MET A 190 -12.52 -3.66 6.18
CA MET A 190 -11.66 -3.89 5.02
C MET A 190 -11.52 -2.59 4.25
N SER A 191 -10.31 -2.10 4.05
CA SER A 191 -10.03 -1.01 3.12
C SER A 191 -9.47 -1.57 1.82
N VAL A 192 -9.98 -1.07 0.70
CA VAL A 192 -9.55 -1.43 -0.66
C VAL A 192 -9.12 -0.15 -1.36
N GLN A 193 -7.85 -0.05 -1.66
CA GLN A 193 -7.28 1.06 -2.42
C GLN A 193 -6.83 0.55 -3.79
N VAL A 194 -7.52 0.97 -4.84
CA VAL A 194 -7.17 0.61 -6.21
C VAL A 194 -6.22 1.67 -6.77
N ASN A 195 -4.97 1.28 -6.96
CA ASN A 195 -3.93 2.13 -7.55
C ASN A 195 -3.77 1.81 -9.05
N GLN A 196 -2.79 2.45 -9.70
CA GLN A 196 -2.56 2.24 -11.14
C GLN A 196 -2.19 0.80 -11.49
N ASN A 197 -1.22 0.20 -10.79
CA ASN A 197 -0.70 -1.15 -11.11
C ASN A 197 -1.05 -2.20 -10.06
N SER A 198 -1.66 -1.82 -8.95
CA SER A 198 -1.90 -2.70 -7.81
C SER A 198 -3.15 -2.29 -7.06
N THR A 199 -3.68 -3.22 -6.27
CA THR A 199 -4.73 -2.95 -5.29
C THR A 199 -4.24 -3.36 -3.92
N LEU A 200 -4.24 -2.38 -3.00
CA LEU A 200 -3.88 -2.60 -1.60
C LEU A 200 -5.13 -2.91 -0.79
N VAL A 201 -5.09 -4.01 -0.09
CA VAL A 201 -6.17 -4.44 0.82
C VAL A 201 -5.64 -4.52 2.23
N ASN A 202 -6.28 -3.80 3.16
CA ASN A 202 -6.04 -3.92 4.60
C ASN A 202 -7.31 -4.36 5.31
N ILE A 203 -7.20 -5.24 6.31
CA ILE A 203 -8.29 -5.60 7.21
C ILE A 203 -7.87 -5.19 8.62
N ILE A 204 -8.65 -4.30 9.22
CA ILE A 204 -8.30 -3.60 10.45
C ILE A 204 -9.44 -3.63 11.48
N ASP A 205 -9.09 -3.52 12.74
CA ASP A 205 -9.99 -3.31 13.87
C ASP A 205 -9.35 -2.28 14.82
N GLY A 206 -9.85 -1.05 14.79
CA GLY A 206 -9.32 0.00 15.63
C GLY A 206 -7.79 0.12 15.56
N GLU A 207 -7.10 -0.40 16.57
CA GLU A 207 -5.63 -0.31 16.70
C GLU A 207 -4.88 -1.51 16.13
N LYS A 208 -5.57 -2.49 15.54
CA LYS A 208 -4.98 -3.72 15.02
C LYS A 208 -5.19 -3.87 13.51
N MET A 209 -4.12 -4.16 12.79
CA MET A 209 -4.17 -4.62 11.40
C MET A 209 -4.05 -6.14 11.38
N TYR A 210 -5.11 -6.83 10.95
CA TYR A 210 -5.18 -8.29 10.87
C TYR A 210 -4.56 -8.84 9.60
N LEU A 211 -4.64 -8.09 8.51
CA LEU A 211 -4.15 -8.55 7.22
C LEU A 211 -3.85 -7.36 6.34
N GLN A 212 -2.74 -7.44 5.61
CA GLN A 212 -2.40 -6.58 4.49
C GLN A 212 -2.04 -7.43 3.28
N ARG A 213 -2.56 -7.09 2.11
CA ARG A 213 -2.19 -7.70 0.83
C ARG A 213 -2.10 -6.65 -0.26
N VAL A 214 -1.08 -6.79 -1.08
CA VAL A 214 -0.95 -6.09 -2.35
C VAL A 214 -1.30 -7.10 -3.45
N ILE A 215 -2.34 -6.79 -4.20
CA ILE A 215 -2.75 -7.53 -5.39
C ILE A 215 -2.09 -6.82 -6.57
N PRO A 216 -1.22 -7.46 -7.38
CA PRO A 216 -0.55 -6.82 -8.52
C PRO A 216 -1.54 -6.65 -9.70
N TYR A 217 -2.62 -5.93 -9.48
CA TYR A 217 -3.71 -5.68 -10.41
C TYR A 217 -4.37 -4.34 -10.06
N GLY A 218 -4.37 -3.41 -10.99
CA GLY A 218 -4.86 -2.06 -10.76
C GLY A 218 -5.56 -1.48 -11.98
N ILE A 219 -5.80 -0.18 -11.98
CA ILE A 219 -6.56 0.53 -13.00
C ILE A 219 -5.93 0.42 -14.41
N ASN A 220 -4.60 0.31 -14.51
CA ASN A 220 -3.93 0.23 -15.80
C ASN A 220 -4.40 -0.95 -16.66
N VAL A 221 -4.77 -2.08 -16.05
CA VAL A 221 -5.29 -3.23 -16.80
C VAL A 221 -6.57 -2.88 -17.55
N PHE A 222 -7.48 -2.11 -16.93
CA PHE A 222 -8.70 -1.67 -17.60
C PHE A 222 -8.41 -0.69 -18.74
N THR A 223 -7.52 0.27 -18.50
CA THR A 223 -7.18 1.27 -19.51
C THR A 223 -6.38 0.68 -20.67
N GLU A 224 -5.54 -0.33 -20.43
CA GLU A 224 -4.82 -1.06 -21.46
C GLU A 224 -5.77 -1.84 -22.38
N VAL A 225 -6.74 -2.55 -21.81
CA VAL A 225 -7.79 -3.23 -22.59
C VAL A 225 -8.53 -2.22 -23.45
N MET A 226 -8.91 -1.07 -22.88
CA MET A 226 -9.63 -0.03 -23.63
C MET A 226 -8.81 0.61 -24.74
N THR A 227 -7.49 0.75 -24.58
CA THR A 227 -6.62 1.32 -25.64
C THR A 227 -6.29 0.32 -26.74
N GLN A 228 -6.30 -0.98 -26.45
CA GLN A 228 -6.04 -2.03 -27.44
C GLN A 228 -7.27 -2.33 -28.32
N GLU A 229 -8.46 -2.08 -27.81
CA GLU A 229 -9.71 -2.29 -28.51
C GLU A 229 -10.08 -1.05 -29.34
N GLU A 230 -9.97 -1.14 -30.68
CA GLU A 230 -10.39 -0.08 -31.63
C GLU A 230 -11.80 0.47 -31.30
N ALA A 231 -12.51 -0.32 -30.62
CA ALA A 231 -13.89 -0.13 -30.27
C ALA A 231 -14.13 1.00 -29.26
N PHE A 232 -13.20 1.34 -28.39
CA PHE A 232 -13.37 2.44 -27.45
C PHE A 232 -12.86 3.78 -28.00
N GLU A 233 -12.23 3.77 -29.19
CA GLU A 233 -11.68 4.97 -29.84
C GLU A 233 -10.78 5.81 -28.88
N THR A 234 -10.10 5.14 -27.95
CA THR A 234 -9.22 5.78 -26.96
C THR A 234 -7.77 5.49 -27.34
N PRO A 235 -7.10 6.38 -28.07
CA PRO A 235 -5.74 6.14 -28.55
C PRO A 235 -4.68 6.18 -27.45
N ASP A 236 -5.01 6.73 -26.27
CA ASP A 236 -4.10 6.81 -25.14
C ASP A 236 -4.76 6.46 -23.80
N VAL A 237 -3.93 6.15 -22.83
CA VAL A 237 -4.36 5.67 -21.50
C VAL A 237 -5.08 6.76 -20.70
N ASP A 238 -4.76 8.03 -20.91
CA ASP A 238 -5.38 9.13 -20.14
C ASP A 238 -6.82 9.34 -20.61
N GLN A 239 -7.08 9.22 -21.93
CA GLN A 239 -8.43 9.23 -22.48
C GLN A 239 -9.23 7.99 -22.06
N ALA A 240 -8.60 6.81 -22.04
CA ALA A 240 -9.22 5.59 -21.55
C ALA A 240 -9.61 5.71 -20.06
N TYR A 241 -8.73 6.30 -19.25
CA TYR A 241 -9.02 6.58 -17.84
C TYR A 241 -10.19 7.57 -17.66
N GLU A 242 -10.21 8.65 -18.43
CA GLU A 242 -11.29 9.62 -18.40
C GLU A 242 -12.63 8.97 -18.79
N LEU A 243 -12.61 8.11 -19.82
CA LEU A 243 -13.78 7.37 -20.24
C LEU A 243 -14.26 6.40 -19.15
N LEU A 244 -13.34 5.66 -18.52
CA LEU A 244 -13.65 4.73 -17.43
C LEU A 244 -14.32 5.44 -16.24
N VAL A 245 -13.91 6.65 -15.92
CA VAL A 245 -14.43 7.43 -14.80
C VAL A 245 -15.75 8.13 -15.14
N THR A 246 -15.94 8.58 -16.38
CA THR A 246 -17.08 9.41 -16.77
C THR A 246 -18.23 8.63 -17.38
N LYS A 247 -17.98 7.44 -17.90
CA LYS A 247 -18.97 6.59 -18.57
C LYS A 247 -19.23 5.30 -17.80
N LYS A 248 -20.42 4.71 -18.00
CA LYS A 248 -20.76 3.40 -17.43
C LYS A 248 -20.18 2.28 -18.32
N VAL A 249 -18.86 2.11 -18.27
CA VAL A 249 -18.15 1.11 -19.09
C VAL A 249 -18.38 -0.32 -18.57
N LEU A 250 -18.47 -0.48 -17.25
CA LEU A 250 -18.65 -1.79 -16.62
C LEU A 250 -20.13 -2.23 -16.68
N LEU A 251 -20.36 -3.50 -16.98
CA LEU A 251 -21.65 -4.14 -16.79
C LEU A 251 -21.88 -4.42 -15.32
N SER A 252 -23.04 -4.07 -14.81
CA SER A 252 -23.43 -4.40 -13.44
C SER A 252 -24.36 -5.61 -13.45
N ALA A 253 -24.03 -6.62 -12.63
CA ALA A 253 -24.93 -7.75 -12.39
C ALA A 253 -26.28 -7.31 -11.76
N MET A 254 -26.32 -6.13 -11.15
CA MET A 254 -27.52 -5.58 -10.52
C MET A 254 -28.36 -4.71 -11.48
N ASN A 255 -27.78 -4.17 -12.53
CA ASN A 255 -28.46 -3.32 -13.52
C ASN A 255 -28.26 -3.91 -14.91
N MET A 256 -29.23 -4.69 -15.36
CA MET A 256 -29.27 -5.23 -16.71
C MET A 256 -29.64 -4.16 -17.78
N GLU A 257 -29.87 -2.93 -17.40
CA GLU A 257 -30.06 -1.83 -18.32
C GLU A 257 -28.71 -1.41 -18.91
N VAL A 258 -28.46 -1.84 -20.12
CA VAL A 258 -27.32 -1.36 -20.92
C VAL A 258 -27.61 0.10 -21.24
N PRO A 259 -26.72 1.05 -20.90
CA PRO A 259 -26.90 2.42 -21.29
C PRO A 259 -27.03 2.55 -22.80
N GLU A 260 -27.91 3.43 -23.26
CA GLU A 260 -28.02 3.82 -24.68
C GLU A 260 -26.79 4.68 -25.03
N ASP A 261 -25.67 4.04 -25.29
CA ASP A 261 -24.44 4.67 -25.78
C ASP A 261 -23.80 3.82 -26.88
N ASP A 262 -22.75 4.34 -27.50
CA ASP A 262 -22.12 3.73 -28.68
C ASP A 262 -21.31 2.44 -28.36
N PHE A 263 -21.27 1.99 -27.09
CA PHE A 263 -20.50 0.81 -26.70
C PHE A 263 -21.32 -0.47 -26.81
N SER A 264 -20.84 -1.43 -27.59
CA SER A 264 -21.47 -2.75 -27.71
C SER A 264 -21.35 -3.54 -26.39
N MET A 265 -22.28 -4.48 -26.20
CA MET A 265 -22.26 -5.42 -25.06
C MET A 265 -20.94 -6.20 -24.98
N ALA A 266 -20.36 -6.61 -26.12
CA ALA A 266 -19.12 -7.36 -26.16
C ALA A 266 -17.93 -6.55 -25.61
N LYS A 267 -17.84 -5.26 -25.92
CA LYS A 267 -16.80 -4.36 -25.43
C LYS A 267 -16.87 -4.16 -23.91
N ARG A 268 -18.08 -3.99 -23.39
CA ARG A 268 -18.32 -3.87 -21.95
C ARG A 268 -17.97 -5.16 -21.22
N SER A 269 -18.24 -6.32 -21.86
CA SER A 269 -17.92 -7.63 -21.28
C SER A 269 -16.43 -7.76 -20.99
N GLU A 270 -15.55 -7.40 -21.92
CA GLU A 270 -14.12 -7.56 -21.76
C GLU A 270 -13.55 -6.71 -20.61
N VAL A 271 -13.97 -5.44 -20.50
CA VAL A 271 -13.57 -4.59 -19.35
C VAL A 271 -14.18 -5.12 -18.05
N THR A 272 -15.41 -5.65 -18.11
CA THR A 272 -16.09 -6.22 -16.94
C THR A 272 -15.41 -7.49 -16.45
N ASP A 273 -14.94 -8.38 -17.34
CA ASP A 273 -14.23 -9.60 -16.99
C ASP A 273 -12.95 -9.28 -16.18
N ASN A 274 -12.26 -8.20 -16.53
CA ASN A 274 -11.11 -7.71 -15.77
C ASN A 274 -11.52 -7.18 -14.39
N ALA A 275 -12.68 -6.53 -14.27
CA ALA A 275 -13.20 -6.09 -12.98
C ALA A 275 -13.60 -7.29 -12.11
N GLU A 276 -14.23 -8.31 -12.68
CA GLU A 276 -14.59 -9.56 -11.99
C GLU A 276 -13.34 -10.30 -11.50
N TYR A 277 -12.27 -10.31 -12.30
CA TYR A 277 -10.99 -10.88 -11.88
C TYR A 277 -10.42 -10.13 -10.67
N LEU A 278 -10.41 -8.79 -10.66
CA LEU A 278 -9.98 -8.01 -9.50
C LEU A 278 -10.85 -8.30 -8.28
N ILE A 279 -12.17 -8.28 -8.44
CA ILE A 279 -13.13 -8.58 -7.37
C ILE A 279 -12.89 -9.99 -6.81
N SER A 280 -12.66 -10.99 -7.67
CA SER A 280 -12.37 -12.36 -7.23
C SER A 280 -11.10 -12.44 -6.37
N ASN A 281 -10.07 -11.67 -6.72
CA ASN A 281 -8.86 -11.61 -5.89
C ASN A 281 -9.13 -10.93 -4.53
N ILE A 282 -9.93 -9.88 -4.50
CA ILE A 282 -10.36 -9.22 -3.25
C ILE A 282 -11.17 -10.20 -2.39
N VAL A 283 -12.10 -10.93 -2.99
CA VAL A 283 -12.91 -11.97 -2.29
C VAL A 283 -12.01 -13.06 -1.69
N ARG A 284 -10.98 -13.52 -2.41
CA ARG A 284 -10.01 -14.48 -1.85
C ARG A 284 -9.30 -13.96 -0.60
N VAL A 285 -8.97 -12.68 -0.57
CA VAL A 285 -8.40 -12.04 0.64
C VAL A 285 -9.40 -12.05 1.79
N MET A 286 -10.68 -11.76 1.51
CA MET A 286 -11.76 -11.84 2.52
C MET A 286 -11.94 -13.28 3.04
N GLU A 287 -12.00 -14.26 2.14
CA GLU A 287 -12.16 -15.69 2.51
C GLU A 287 -10.98 -16.18 3.35
N TYR A 288 -9.76 -15.81 2.96
CA TYR A 288 -8.57 -16.12 3.76
C TYR A 288 -8.67 -15.54 5.17
N TYR A 289 -9.06 -14.30 5.32
CA TYR A 289 -9.28 -13.68 6.61
C TYR A 289 -10.37 -14.40 7.41
N ASN A 290 -11.55 -14.60 6.82
CA ASN A 290 -12.70 -15.23 7.46
C ASN A 290 -12.40 -16.68 7.90
N SER A 291 -11.54 -17.40 7.18
CA SER A 291 -11.13 -18.77 7.56
C SER A 291 -10.33 -18.79 8.87
N ARG A 292 -9.56 -17.74 9.14
CA ARG A 292 -8.72 -17.61 10.36
C ARG A 292 -9.42 -16.95 11.52
N TYR A 293 -10.33 -16.02 11.27
CA TYR A 293 -10.98 -15.17 12.27
C TYR A 293 -12.49 -15.29 12.24
N LYS A 294 -13.01 -16.52 12.38
CA LYS A 294 -14.45 -16.85 12.26
C LYS A 294 -15.36 -16.03 13.17
N GLU A 295 -14.86 -15.67 14.35
CA GLU A 295 -15.61 -14.91 15.37
C GLU A 295 -15.60 -13.39 15.10
N LYS A 296 -14.86 -12.93 14.10
CA LYS A 296 -14.64 -11.51 13.78
C LYS A 296 -14.93 -11.22 12.31
N PRO A 297 -16.19 -11.32 11.87
CA PRO A 297 -16.55 -11.10 10.46
C PRO A 297 -16.29 -9.66 10.05
N ILE A 298 -15.94 -9.46 8.76
CA ILE A 298 -15.83 -8.14 8.16
C ILE A 298 -17.20 -7.48 8.16
N GLN A 299 -17.32 -6.31 8.77
CA GLN A 299 -18.57 -5.57 8.94
C GLN A 299 -18.69 -4.42 7.94
N ARG A 300 -17.56 -3.96 7.40
CA ARG A 300 -17.52 -2.78 6.52
C ARG A 300 -16.42 -2.92 5.48
N ILE A 301 -16.71 -2.45 4.27
CA ILE A 301 -15.72 -2.28 3.20
C ILE A 301 -15.67 -0.79 2.85
N ILE A 302 -14.46 -0.24 2.78
CA ILE A 302 -14.21 1.15 2.40
C ILE A 302 -13.29 1.13 1.18
N CYS A 303 -13.75 1.70 0.06
CA CYS A 303 -12.93 1.94 -1.11
C CYS A 303 -12.28 3.34 -1.01
N ILE A 304 -10.98 3.41 -1.33
CA ILE A 304 -10.16 4.62 -1.22
C ILE A 304 -9.55 4.92 -2.60
#